data_a5b3438a72b65cf0eecfc811a20c4d40
#
_entry.id   a5b3438a72b65cf0eecfc811a20c4d40
#
_cell.length_a   1.000
_cell.length_b   1.000
_cell.length_c   1.000
_cell.angle_alpha   90.00
_cell.angle_beta   90.00
_cell.angle_gamma   90.00
#
_symmetry.space_group_name_H-M   'P 1'
#
loop_
_entity.id
_entity.type
_entity.pdbx_description
1 polymer ?
#
loop_
_entity_poly.entity_id
_entity_poly.type
_entity_poly.pdbx_seq_one_letter_code
_entity_poly.pdbx_strand_id
1 'polypeptide(L)'
;MMNKYYEILKQIIVSGKTQHNRKGCIRYLLNEQLSLSPVDLLDMFESHSIARKKLKSELQLFMQGERQVERYREAGINWWDYCGSVLVNSYPTYFEKLPPLIAKINREKRNSKNYVLFLGETGAESNQAPCLSLVQFQIDEGELVLSAYQRSSDANLGLPADIYHL
;
A
#
# COMPACT_ATOMS: atom_id res chain seq x y z
N MET A 1 -21.84 -12.79 3.94
CA MET A 1 -20.54 -13.35 4.36
C MET A 1 -19.70 -12.18 4.88
N MET A 2 -19.01 -12.31 6.00
CA MET A 2 -18.21 -11.21 6.53
C MET A 2 -16.99 -11.01 5.62
N ASN A 3 -16.70 -9.76 5.23
CA ASN A 3 -15.55 -9.43 4.40
C ASN A 3 -14.24 -9.85 5.11
N LYS A 4 -13.32 -10.48 4.40
CA LYS A 4 -12.04 -10.99 4.92
C LYS A 4 -11.20 -9.92 5.64
N TYR A 5 -11.29 -8.68 5.20
CA TYR A 5 -10.64 -7.55 5.87
C TYR A 5 -11.14 -7.40 7.32
N TYR A 6 -12.46 -7.45 7.54
CA TYR A 6 -13.04 -7.35 8.89
C TYR A 6 -12.75 -8.57 9.76
N GLU A 7 -12.55 -9.73 9.16
CA GLU A 7 -12.09 -10.93 9.88
C GLU A 7 -10.71 -10.71 10.49
N ILE A 8 -9.76 -10.13 9.74
CA ILE A 8 -8.43 -9.78 10.25
C ILE A 8 -8.52 -8.75 11.37
N LEU A 9 -9.33 -7.69 11.23
CA LEU A 9 -9.53 -6.72 12.31
C LEU A 9 -10.05 -7.38 13.59
N LYS A 10 -11.03 -8.28 13.46
CA LYS A 10 -11.56 -9.05 14.58
C LYS A 10 -10.49 -9.94 15.21
N GLN A 11 -9.69 -10.63 14.42
CA GLN A 11 -8.60 -11.47 14.93
C GLN A 11 -7.58 -10.66 15.71
N ILE A 12 -7.19 -9.46 15.22
CA ILE A 12 -6.28 -8.56 15.95
C ILE A 12 -6.85 -8.21 17.32
N ILE A 13 -8.16 -7.91 17.40
CA ILE A 13 -8.82 -7.52 18.65
C ILE A 13 -8.92 -8.70 19.61
N VAL A 14 -9.26 -9.88 19.11
CA VAL A 14 -9.57 -11.06 19.97
C VAL A 14 -8.30 -11.82 20.37
N SER A 15 -7.39 -12.06 19.41
CA SER A 15 -6.24 -12.96 19.58
C SER A 15 -4.88 -12.32 19.29
N GLY A 16 -4.84 -11.04 18.90
CA GLY A 16 -3.60 -10.33 18.61
C GLY A 16 -2.67 -10.28 19.82
N LYS A 17 -1.37 -10.46 19.57
CA LYS A 17 -0.32 -10.25 20.57
C LYS A 17 -0.22 -8.78 20.92
N THR A 18 0.17 -8.49 22.16
CA THR A 18 0.32 -7.13 22.67
C THR A 18 1.78 -6.72 22.71
N GLN A 19 2.09 -5.52 22.26
CA GLN A 19 3.42 -4.92 22.34
C GLN A 19 3.31 -3.45 22.74
N HIS A 20 4.24 -3.00 23.57
CA HIS A 20 4.41 -1.59 23.90
C HIS A 20 5.52 -0.97 23.04
N ASN A 21 5.24 0.16 22.43
CA ASN A 21 6.21 0.92 21.65
C ASN A 21 6.02 2.43 21.89
N ARG A 22 6.77 3.26 21.15
CA ARG A 22 6.68 4.73 21.27
C ARG A 22 5.28 5.34 21.02
N LYS A 23 4.40 4.60 20.33
CA LYS A 23 3.01 5.02 20.05
C LYS A 23 2.02 4.54 21.09
N GLY A 24 2.48 3.77 22.10
CA GLY A 24 1.64 3.19 23.14
C GLY A 24 1.52 1.67 23.04
N CYS A 25 0.39 1.14 23.52
CA CYS A 25 0.08 -0.28 23.47
C CYS A 25 -0.60 -0.61 22.12
N ILE A 26 0.01 -1.50 21.36
CA ILE A 26 -0.56 -1.98 20.10
C ILE A 26 -0.87 -3.47 20.19
N ARG A 27 -1.87 -3.91 19.43
CA ARG A 27 -2.13 -5.33 19.14
C ARG A 27 -1.71 -5.66 17.72
N TYR A 28 -1.13 -6.83 17.49
CA TYR A 28 -0.63 -7.23 16.18
C TYR A 28 -0.76 -8.73 15.93
N LEU A 29 -0.79 -9.08 14.66
CA LEU A 29 -0.62 -10.42 14.12
C LEU A 29 0.62 -10.45 13.23
N LEU A 30 1.15 -11.62 12.96
CA LEU A 30 2.29 -11.84 12.07
C LEU A 30 1.90 -12.79 10.95
N ASN A 31 2.45 -12.56 9.76
CA ASN A 31 2.30 -13.46 8.61
C ASN A 31 0.85 -13.66 8.17
N GLU A 32 0.03 -12.63 8.29
CA GLU A 32 -1.34 -12.68 7.80
C GLU A 32 -1.37 -12.58 6.26
N GLN A 33 -2.28 -13.35 5.68
CA GLN A 33 -2.53 -13.30 4.24
C GLN A 33 -3.98 -12.90 3.98
N LEU A 34 -4.14 -11.86 3.15
CA LEU A 34 -5.44 -11.35 2.73
C LEU A 34 -5.59 -11.54 1.22
N SER A 35 -6.63 -12.25 0.80
CA SER A 35 -7.01 -12.40 -0.60
C SER A 35 -8.36 -11.74 -0.80
N LEU A 36 -8.42 -10.75 -1.67
CA LEU A 36 -9.62 -9.95 -1.94
C LEU A 36 -10.00 -10.09 -3.42
N SER A 37 -11.28 -10.36 -3.66
CA SER A 37 -11.87 -10.22 -4.98
C SER A 37 -12.29 -8.77 -5.26
N PRO A 38 -12.60 -8.39 -6.51
CA PRO A 38 -13.14 -7.06 -6.80
C PRO A 38 -14.42 -6.72 -6.00
N VAL A 39 -15.24 -7.73 -5.68
CA VAL A 39 -16.45 -7.54 -4.85
C VAL A 39 -16.08 -7.23 -3.41
N ASP A 40 -15.10 -7.95 -2.84
CA ASP A 40 -14.59 -7.67 -1.49
C ASP A 40 -14.01 -6.26 -1.38
N LEU A 41 -13.33 -5.77 -2.44
CA LEU A 41 -12.78 -4.42 -2.50
C LEU A 41 -13.88 -3.35 -2.49
N LEU A 42 -14.92 -3.53 -3.31
CA LEU A 42 -16.06 -2.61 -3.36
C LEU A 42 -16.75 -2.53 -1.99
N ASP A 43 -17.08 -3.67 -1.40
CA ASP A 43 -17.72 -3.75 -0.07
C ASP A 43 -16.85 -3.07 1.02
N MET A 44 -15.54 -3.34 1.01
CA MET A 44 -14.61 -2.69 1.94
C MET A 44 -14.58 -1.16 1.76
N PHE A 45 -14.53 -0.67 0.52
CA PHE A 45 -14.49 0.77 0.25
C PHE A 45 -15.82 1.49 0.48
N GLU A 46 -16.95 0.80 0.41
CA GLU A 46 -18.26 1.36 0.74
C GLU A 46 -18.47 1.44 2.26
N SER A 47 -18.03 0.42 2.97
CA SER A 47 -18.25 0.29 4.42
C SER A 47 -17.16 0.94 5.28
N HIS A 48 -15.96 1.16 4.73
CA HIS A 48 -14.85 1.82 5.44
C HIS A 48 -14.62 3.24 4.95
N SER A 49 -14.65 4.19 5.90
CA SER A 49 -14.42 5.60 5.56
C SER A 49 -12.94 5.87 5.27
N ILE A 50 -12.60 6.08 4.00
CA ILE A 50 -11.27 6.48 3.56
C ILE A 50 -11.32 7.82 2.81
N ALA A 51 -10.24 8.57 2.87
CA ALA A 51 -10.12 9.88 2.22
C ALA A 51 -9.80 9.72 0.70
N ARG A 52 -10.70 9.10 -0.08
CA ARG A 52 -10.49 8.70 -1.49
C ARG A 52 -9.89 9.80 -2.37
N LYS A 53 -10.38 11.06 -2.23
CA LYS A 53 -9.83 12.19 -3.02
C LYS A 53 -8.36 12.42 -2.71
N LYS A 54 -7.99 12.42 -1.43
CA LYS A 54 -6.59 12.60 -0.99
C LYS A 54 -5.72 11.42 -1.43
N LEU A 55 -6.19 10.19 -1.28
CA LEU A 55 -5.47 8.99 -1.71
C LEU A 55 -5.25 8.98 -3.23
N LYS A 56 -6.26 9.38 -4.03
CA LYS A 56 -6.09 9.53 -5.47
C LYS A 56 -5.04 10.58 -5.82
N SER A 57 -5.05 11.74 -5.17
CA SER A 57 -4.03 12.78 -5.37
C SER A 57 -2.66 12.31 -4.94
N GLU A 58 -2.56 11.58 -3.84
CA GLU A 58 -1.32 10.98 -3.35
C GLU A 58 -0.72 10.00 -4.37
N LEU A 59 -1.54 9.07 -4.87
CA LEU A 59 -1.09 8.12 -5.90
C LEU A 59 -0.58 8.84 -7.16
N GLN A 60 -1.27 9.91 -7.59
CA GLN A 60 -0.83 10.71 -8.73
C GLN A 60 0.55 11.34 -8.47
N LEU A 61 0.79 11.90 -7.28
CA LEU A 61 2.07 12.45 -6.88
C LEU A 61 3.16 11.36 -6.82
N PHE A 62 2.84 10.18 -6.31
CA PHE A 62 3.76 9.04 -6.31
C PHE A 62 4.16 8.62 -7.73
N MET A 63 3.20 8.51 -8.64
CA MET A 63 3.45 8.11 -10.03
C MET A 63 4.25 9.17 -10.82
N GLN A 64 4.20 10.44 -10.39
CA GLN A 64 4.99 11.54 -10.93
C GLN A 64 6.40 11.61 -10.33
N GLY A 65 6.70 10.80 -9.32
CA GLY A 65 7.97 10.86 -8.60
C GLY A 65 8.10 12.12 -7.72
N GLU A 66 6.99 12.78 -7.36
CA GLU A 66 7.03 14.00 -6.54
C GLU A 66 7.53 13.69 -5.13
N ARG A 67 8.57 14.40 -4.69
CA ARG A 67 9.22 14.17 -3.40
C ARG A 67 9.10 15.34 -2.42
N GLN A 68 8.65 16.52 -2.88
CA GLN A 68 8.50 17.68 -2.02
C GLN A 68 7.24 17.55 -1.16
N VAL A 69 7.38 17.50 0.16
CA VAL A 69 6.26 17.34 1.12
C VAL A 69 5.25 18.47 0.99
N GLU A 70 5.71 19.68 0.62
CA GLU A 70 4.81 20.81 0.39
C GLU A 70 3.76 20.53 -0.69
N ARG A 71 4.10 19.80 -1.75
CA ARG A 71 3.14 19.44 -2.82
C ARG A 71 2.03 18.53 -2.30
N TYR A 72 2.33 17.68 -1.31
CA TYR A 72 1.32 16.86 -0.64
C TYR A 72 0.42 17.73 0.25
N ARG A 73 0.98 18.71 0.97
CA ARG A 73 0.19 19.67 1.76
C ARG A 73 -0.75 20.49 0.90
N GLU A 74 -0.30 20.99 -0.25
CA GLU A 74 -1.14 21.69 -1.23
C GLU A 74 -2.32 20.83 -1.70
N ALA A 75 -2.14 19.51 -1.80
CA ALA A 75 -3.20 18.54 -2.10
C ALA A 75 -4.05 18.17 -0.86
N GLY A 76 -3.82 18.81 0.29
CA GLY A 76 -4.51 18.55 1.55
C GLY A 76 -4.06 17.28 2.26
N ILE A 77 -2.87 16.75 1.92
CA ILE A 77 -2.28 15.54 2.46
C ILE A 77 -1.22 15.94 3.49
N ASN A 78 -1.43 15.62 4.76
CA ASN A 78 -0.58 16.05 5.87
C ASN A 78 0.09 14.88 6.63
N TRP A 79 -0.18 13.65 6.27
CA TRP A 79 0.41 12.50 6.96
C TRP A 79 1.87 12.22 6.59
N TRP A 80 2.46 13.00 5.67
CA TRP A 80 3.89 12.98 5.36
C TRP A 80 4.69 14.06 6.08
N ASP A 81 4.05 14.92 6.88
CA ASP A 81 4.70 16.06 7.55
C ASP A 81 5.86 15.65 8.47
N TYR A 82 5.80 14.43 9.03
CA TYR A 82 6.87 13.90 9.87
C TYR A 82 8.16 13.58 9.10
N CYS A 83 8.12 13.57 7.77
CA CYS A 83 9.26 13.29 6.91
C CYS A 83 10.17 14.50 6.64
N GLY A 84 9.80 15.69 7.15
CA GLY A 84 10.49 16.93 6.85
C GLY A 84 10.05 17.55 5.53
N SER A 85 10.98 18.07 4.72
CA SER A 85 10.65 18.77 3.48
C SER A 85 10.64 17.86 2.24
N VAL A 86 11.34 16.72 2.29
CA VAL A 86 11.56 15.84 1.13
C VAL A 86 11.34 14.38 1.50
N LEU A 87 10.59 13.66 0.68
CA LEU A 87 10.47 12.21 0.76
C LEU A 87 11.70 11.56 0.12
N VAL A 88 12.55 11.01 0.99
CA VAL A 88 13.74 10.29 0.58
C VAL A 88 13.44 8.83 0.43
N ASN A 89 13.79 7.87 -0.02
CA ASN A 89 13.52 6.43 0.03
C ASN A 89 12.06 6.09 0.41
N SER A 90 11.11 6.73 -0.28
CA SER A 90 9.67 6.55 -0.05
C SER A 90 8.94 6.20 -1.36
N TYR A 91 7.65 6.04 -1.30
CA TYR A 91 6.80 5.59 -2.43
C TYR A 91 7.08 6.31 -3.76
N PRO A 92 7.18 7.66 -3.85
CA PRO A 92 7.41 8.34 -5.13
C PRO A 92 8.71 7.92 -5.82
N THR A 93 9.75 7.51 -5.07
CA THR A 93 11.02 7.02 -5.63
C THR A 93 10.85 5.73 -6.45
N TYR A 94 9.83 4.97 -6.15
CA TYR A 94 9.59 3.64 -6.73
C TYR A 94 8.38 3.61 -7.66
N PHE A 95 7.31 4.32 -7.32
CA PHE A 95 6.07 4.36 -8.11
C PHE A 95 6.24 5.05 -9.46
N GLU A 96 7.23 5.92 -9.64
CA GLU A 96 7.60 6.47 -10.95
C GLU A 96 7.95 5.37 -11.98
N LYS A 97 8.28 4.15 -11.51
CA LYS A 97 8.55 2.98 -12.34
C LYS A 97 7.30 2.19 -12.75
N LEU A 98 6.16 2.48 -12.14
CA LEU A 98 4.91 1.77 -12.42
C LEU A 98 4.38 2.03 -13.85
N PRO A 99 4.34 3.27 -14.39
CA PRO A 99 3.90 3.50 -15.77
C PRO A 99 4.66 2.70 -16.83
N PRO A 100 6.01 2.64 -16.84
CA PRO A 100 6.73 1.81 -17.78
C PRO A 100 6.49 0.31 -17.59
N LEU A 101 6.26 -0.16 -16.35
CA LEU A 101 5.88 -1.55 -16.09
C LEU A 101 4.50 -1.88 -16.68
N ILE A 102 3.52 -1.01 -16.48
CA ILE A 102 2.18 -1.14 -17.10
C ILE A 102 2.28 -1.19 -18.62
N ALA A 103 3.07 -0.29 -19.21
CA ALA A 103 3.30 -0.29 -20.66
C ALA A 103 3.92 -1.61 -21.15
N LYS A 104 4.84 -2.19 -20.38
CA LYS A 104 5.44 -3.51 -20.67
C LYS A 104 4.39 -4.61 -20.61
N ILE A 105 3.57 -4.67 -19.57
CA ILE A 105 2.49 -5.66 -19.42
C ILE A 105 1.52 -5.57 -20.59
N ASN A 106 1.08 -4.37 -20.96
CA ASN A 106 0.15 -4.13 -22.06
C ASN A 106 0.72 -4.53 -23.43
N ARG A 107 2.03 -4.37 -23.62
CA ARG A 107 2.71 -4.77 -24.84
C ARG A 107 2.88 -6.29 -24.96
N GLU A 108 3.28 -6.94 -23.87
CA GLU A 108 3.62 -8.35 -23.85
C GLU A 108 2.39 -9.24 -23.73
N LYS A 109 1.36 -8.84 -23.00
CA LYS A 109 0.07 -9.54 -22.80
C LYS A 109 0.20 -11.03 -22.49
N ARG A 110 1.24 -11.41 -21.77
CA ARG A 110 1.53 -12.80 -21.40
C ARG A 110 1.76 -12.92 -19.91
N ASN A 111 1.58 -14.11 -19.36
CA ASN A 111 2.01 -14.39 -18.01
C ASN A 111 3.53 -14.28 -17.91
N SER A 112 4.03 -13.52 -16.94
CA SER A 112 5.46 -13.37 -16.70
C SER A 112 5.72 -13.14 -15.20
N LYS A 113 6.67 -13.88 -14.66
CA LYS A 113 7.13 -13.71 -13.28
C LYS A 113 7.92 -12.41 -13.06
N ASN A 114 8.26 -11.69 -14.14
CA ASN A 114 9.13 -10.51 -14.12
C ASN A 114 8.38 -9.18 -14.05
N TYR A 115 7.05 -9.20 -13.90
CA TYR A 115 6.26 -7.98 -13.69
C TYR A 115 6.24 -7.64 -12.21
N VAL A 116 7.38 -7.20 -11.69
CA VAL A 116 7.59 -6.93 -10.28
C VAL A 116 8.05 -5.49 -10.09
N LEU A 117 7.44 -4.82 -9.11
CA LEU A 117 7.86 -3.53 -8.59
C LEU A 117 8.38 -3.72 -7.16
N PHE A 118 9.66 -3.47 -6.95
CA PHE A 118 10.28 -3.43 -5.62
C PHE A 118 10.18 -2.00 -5.07
N LEU A 119 9.77 -1.90 -3.81
CA LEU A 119 9.48 -0.64 -3.14
C LEU A 119 10.35 -0.54 -1.88
N GLY A 120 11.56 -0.07 -2.02
CA GLY A 120 12.50 0.11 -0.93
C GLY A 120 13.89 -0.41 -1.23
N GLU A 121 14.86 0.10 -0.48
CA GLU A 121 16.26 -0.31 -0.53
C GLU A 121 16.67 -0.97 0.79
N THR A 122 17.45 -2.02 0.71
CA THR A 122 18.00 -2.69 1.88
C THR A 122 19.01 -1.77 2.58
N GLY A 123 18.94 -1.70 3.91
CA GLY A 123 19.87 -0.91 4.71
C GLY A 123 19.60 0.61 4.68
N ALA A 124 18.49 1.04 4.12
CA ALA A 124 18.11 2.44 4.16
C ALA A 124 17.85 2.89 5.61
N GLU A 125 18.61 3.86 6.08
CA GLU A 125 18.46 4.46 7.43
C GLU A 125 17.21 5.35 7.56
N SER A 126 16.41 5.42 6.52
CA SER A 126 15.25 6.31 6.46
C SER A 126 14.05 5.76 7.25
N ASN A 127 13.49 6.59 8.11
CA ASN A 127 12.18 6.36 8.75
C ASN A 127 11.01 6.36 7.74
N GLN A 128 11.28 6.62 6.47
CA GLN A 128 10.33 6.78 5.38
C GLN A 128 10.20 5.53 4.50
N ALA A 129 10.95 4.46 4.82
CA ALA A 129 10.90 3.23 4.03
C ALA A 129 9.47 2.72 3.86
N PRO A 130 9.02 2.40 2.63
CA PRO A 130 7.66 1.96 2.36
C PRO A 130 7.25 0.75 3.20
N CYS A 131 6.02 0.73 3.68
CA CYS A 131 5.44 -0.45 4.31
C CYS A 131 5.11 -1.52 3.27
N LEU A 132 4.58 -1.12 2.13
CA LEU A 132 4.45 -1.95 0.94
C LEU A 132 5.84 -2.10 0.31
N SER A 133 6.36 -3.32 0.28
CA SER A 133 7.76 -3.58 -0.09
C SER A 133 7.91 -4.21 -1.47
N LEU A 134 6.88 -4.89 -1.96
CA LEU A 134 6.87 -5.54 -3.26
C LEU A 134 5.45 -5.63 -3.81
N VAL A 135 5.31 -5.39 -5.11
CA VAL A 135 4.08 -5.68 -5.88
C VAL A 135 4.47 -6.52 -7.09
N GLN A 136 3.74 -7.62 -7.30
CA GLN A 136 3.88 -8.46 -8.48
C GLN A 136 2.55 -8.53 -9.23
N PHE A 137 2.61 -8.36 -10.54
CA PHE A 137 1.49 -8.54 -11.45
C PHE A 137 1.64 -9.86 -12.20
N GLN A 138 0.56 -10.59 -12.35
CA GLN A 138 0.51 -11.81 -13.13
C GLN A 138 -0.74 -11.80 -14.00
N ILE A 139 -0.67 -12.40 -15.17
CA ILE A 139 -1.85 -12.67 -16.00
C ILE A 139 -2.15 -14.14 -15.85
N ASP A 140 -3.31 -14.47 -15.29
CA ASP A 140 -3.77 -15.84 -15.10
C ASP A 140 -5.17 -15.99 -15.67
N GLU A 141 -5.36 -16.95 -16.58
CA GLU A 141 -6.62 -17.18 -17.29
C GLU A 141 -7.25 -15.91 -17.91
N GLY A 142 -6.42 -14.95 -18.31
CA GLY A 142 -6.84 -13.67 -18.91
C GLY A 142 -7.17 -12.58 -17.90
N GLU A 143 -7.10 -12.85 -16.62
CA GLU A 143 -7.29 -11.89 -15.54
C GLU A 143 -5.95 -11.35 -15.01
N LEU A 144 -5.96 -10.11 -14.55
CA LEU A 144 -4.81 -9.51 -13.86
C LEU A 144 -4.90 -9.83 -12.36
N VAL A 145 -3.93 -10.61 -11.90
CA VAL A 145 -3.74 -10.92 -10.48
C VAL A 145 -2.64 -10.04 -9.94
N LEU A 146 -2.89 -9.38 -8.82
CA LEU A 146 -1.93 -8.57 -8.10
C LEU A 146 -1.59 -9.24 -6.77
N SER A 147 -0.30 -9.43 -6.50
CA SER A 147 0.22 -9.89 -5.23
C SER A 147 1.10 -8.81 -4.62
N ALA A 148 0.89 -8.51 -3.35
CA ALA A 148 1.61 -7.46 -2.64
C ALA A 148 2.17 -7.98 -1.31
N TYR A 149 3.39 -7.59 -0.97
CA TYR A 149 3.99 -7.86 0.33
C TYR A 149 4.17 -6.57 1.12
N GLN A 150 3.57 -6.53 2.29
CA GLN A 150 3.77 -5.46 3.27
C GLN A 150 4.59 -5.97 4.45
N ARG A 151 5.72 -5.30 4.75
CA ARG A 151 6.54 -5.60 5.94
C ARG A 151 5.86 -5.22 7.25
N SER A 152 4.91 -4.28 7.18
CA SER A 152 4.14 -3.78 8.32
C SER A 152 2.91 -3.04 7.78
N SER A 153 1.80 -3.10 8.49
CA SER A 153 0.61 -2.32 8.16
C SER A 153 -0.15 -1.93 9.42
N ASP A 154 -0.66 -0.71 9.45
CA ASP A 154 -1.73 -0.33 10.36
C ASP A 154 -3.04 -0.87 9.77
N ALA A 155 -3.61 -1.87 10.41
CA ALA A 155 -4.74 -2.60 9.85
C ALA A 155 -6.01 -1.75 9.70
N ASN A 156 -6.16 -0.68 10.46
CA ASN A 156 -7.35 0.17 10.44
C ASN A 156 -7.23 1.39 9.52
N LEU A 157 -6.06 2.03 9.49
CA LEU A 157 -5.84 3.27 8.73
C LEU A 157 -5.00 3.03 7.47
N GLY A 158 -3.88 2.35 7.59
CA GLY A 158 -2.90 2.16 6.51
C GLY A 158 -3.36 1.13 5.50
N LEU A 159 -3.77 -0.05 5.96
CA LEU A 159 -4.11 -1.17 5.05
C LEU A 159 -5.21 -0.83 4.04
N PRO A 160 -6.34 -0.19 4.41
CA PRO A 160 -7.35 0.21 3.41
C PRO A 160 -6.82 1.25 2.42
N ALA A 161 -5.95 2.17 2.85
CA ALA A 161 -5.33 3.15 1.97
C ALA A 161 -4.34 2.50 0.99
N ASP A 162 -3.49 1.60 1.48
CA ASP A 162 -2.53 0.86 0.66
C ASP A 162 -3.25 -0.02 -0.37
N ILE A 163 -4.33 -0.71 0.02
CA ILE A 163 -5.17 -1.49 -0.91
C ILE A 163 -5.83 -0.59 -1.96
N TYR A 164 -6.23 0.63 -1.59
CA TYR A 164 -6.80 1.59 -2.54
C TYR A 164 -5.78 2.06 -3.58
N HIS A 165 -4.49 2.10 -3.25
CA HIS A 165 -3.40 2.47 -4.15
C HIS A 165 -3.00 1.34 -5.12
N LEU A 166 -3.34 0.10 -4.81
CA LEU A 166 -3.05 -1.09 -5.63
C LEU A 166 -4.11 -1.36 -6.68
#